data_2a3325e058e895767bfc2db525589e84
#
_entry.id   2a3325e058e895767bfc2db525589e84
#
_cell.length_a   1.000
_cell.length_b   1.000
_cell.length_c   1.000
_cell.angle_alpha   90.00
_cell.angle_beta   90.00
_cell.angle_gamma   90.00
#
_symmetry.space_group_name_H-M   'P 1'
#
loop_
_entity.id
_entity.type
_entity.pdbx_description
1 polymer ?
#
loop_
_entity_poly.entity_id
_entity_poly.type
_entity_poly.pdbx_seq_one_letter_code
_entity_poly.pdbx_strand_id
1 'polypeptide(L)'
;MPKPPEPGTPAPDFTAPGTLRTDAGALRGTYRPGERRGSPLVLVFYPGDNTPVCTRQLCSYTSELERFTDLGATVWGISPQGLDSHEQFAAQHDLRFPLLADTDRAVARAYGVAVPGLGLRRSVFVLDAGGVVRWRHVAVTGLTFRSVDTLTEQIRSAVAERPRGVAGGDQ
;
A
#
# COMPACT_ATOMS: atom_id res chain seq x y z
N MET A 1 -21.62 3.82 -1.51
CA MET A 1 -20.19 3.48 -1.57
C MET A 1 -19.42 4.30 -0.56
N PRO A 2 -18.56 3.68 0.23
CA PRO A 2 -17.69 4.44 1.12
C PRO A 2 -16.83 5.40 0.30
N LYS A 3 -16.58 6.56 0.85
CA LYS A 3 -15.59 7.48 0.28
C LYS A 3 -14.19 7.05 0.71
N PRO A 4 -13.14 7.34 -0.08
CA PRO A 4 -11.78 7.14 0.38
C PRO A 4 -11.53 7.84 1.72
N PRO A 5 -10.84 7.18 2.67
CA PRO A 5 -10.57 7.78 3.97
C PRO A 5 -9.75 9.06 3.82
N GLU A 6 -10.14 10.10 4.55
CA GLU A 6 -9.48 11.39 4.47
C GLU A 6 -8.26 11.46 5.36
N PRO A 7 -7.26 12.30 5.03
CA PRO A 7 -6.15 12.56 5.93
C PRO A 7 -6.63 12.99 7.30
N GLY A 8 -6.01 12.45 8.34
CA GLY A 8 -6.39 12.70 9.74
C GLY A 8 -7.39 11.70 10.31
N THR A 9 -7.92 10.78 9.49
CA THR A 9 -8.85 9.76 9.96
C THR A 9 -8.16 8.40 10.09
N PRO A 10 -8.64 7.53 11.00
CA PRO A 10 -8.12 6.15 11.06
C PRO A 10 -8.37 5.44 9.74
N ALA A 11 -7.35 4.73 9.26
CA ALA A 11 -7.49 3.89 8.07
C ALA A 11 -8.32 2.66 8.39
N PRO A 12 -9.21 2.21 7.48
CA PRO A 12 -9.92 0.94 7.67
C PRO A 12 -8.95 -0.22 7.86
N ASP A 13 -9.16 -1.02 8.90
CA ASP A 13 -8.41 -2.25 9.10
C ASP A 13 -8.99 -3.36 8.22
N PHE A 14 -8.14 -4.31 7.84
CA PHE A 14 -8.57 -5.45 7.03
C PHE A 14 -7.62 -6.62 7.26
N THR A 15 -8.00 -7.78 6.76
CA THR A 15 -7.14 -8.96 6.69
C THR A 15 -7.19 -9.50 5.28
N ALA A 16 -6.04 -9.69 4.66
CA ALA A 16 -5.96 -10.20 3.29
C ALA A 16 -4.77 -11.15 3.12
N PRO A 17 -4.93 -12.19 2.28
CA PRO A 17 -3.78 -13.02 1.92
C PRO A 17 -2.84 -12.25 1.02
N GLY A 18 -1.56 -12.55 1.12
CA GLY A 18 -0.55 -11.92 0.30
C GLY A 18 0.64 -12.84 0.06
N THR A 19 1.53 -12.42 -0.81
CA THR A 19 2.77 -13.12 -1.13
C THR A 19 3.93 -12.14 -1.20
N LEU A 20 5.08 -12.58 -0.72
CA LEU A 20 6.34 -11.83 -0.76
C LEU A 20 7.40 -12.65 -1.47
N ARG A 21 8.01 -12.07 -2.49
CA ARG A 21 9.16 -12.71 -3.14
C ARG A 21 10.40 -12.56 -2.27
N THR A 22 11.00 -13.69 -1.94
CA THR A 22 12.27 -13.76 -1.21
C THR A 22 13.31 -14.50 -2.04
N ASP A 23 14.58 -14.48 -1.61
CA ASP A 23 15.65 -15.24 -2.28
C ASP A 23 15.41 -16.75 -2.20
N ALA A 24 14.61 -17.20 -1.22
CA ALA A 24 14.23 -18.61 -1.06
C ALA A 24 12.94 -18.97 -1.80
N GLY A 25 12.32 -18.01 -2.55
CA GLY A 25 11.08 -18.19 -3.29
C GLY A 25 9.94 -17.35 -2.73
N ALA A 26 8.71 -17.65 -3.15
CA ALA A 26 7.53 -16.94 -2.69
C ALA A 26 7.11 -17.39 -1.30
N LEU A 27 6.82 -16.43 -0.43
CA LEU A 27 6.34 -16.67 0.93
C LEU A 27 4.92 -16.11 1.04
N ARG A 28 3.95 -16.99 1.21
CA ARG A 28 2.55 -16.61 1.42
C ARG A 28 2.27 -16.35 2.88
N GLY A 29 1.43 -15.37 3.15
CA GLY A 29 1.02 -15.05 4.51
C GLY A 29 -0.26 -14.25 4.54
N THR A 30 -0.67 -13.89 5.74
CA THR A 30 -1.84 -13.04 5.99
C THR A 30 -1.37 -11.69 6.47
N TYR A 31 -1.96 -10.64 5.92
CA TYR A 31 -1.52 -9.25 6.15
C TYR A 31 -2.67 -8.44 6.73
N ARG A 32 -2.36 -7.70 7.79
CA ARG A 32 -3.30 -6.85 8.50
C ARG A 32 -2.62 -5.55 8.91
N PRO A 33 -3.15 -4.37 8.51
CA PRO A 33 -2.54 -3.09 8.88
C PRO A 33 -2.37 -2.89 10.39
N GLY A 34 -3.31 -3.40 11.19
CA GLY A 34 -3.25 -3.31 12.64
C GLY A 34 -2.02 -3.97 13.27
N GLU A 35 -1.41 -4.94 12.58
CA GLU A 35 -0.18 -5.61 13.02
C GLU A 35 1.08 -4.82 12.68
N ARG A 36 0.95 -3.73 11.94
CA ARG A 36 2.06 -2.87 11.53
C ARG A 36 2.11 -1.56 12.29
N ARG A 37 1.40 -1.47 13.41
CA ARG A 37 1.49 -0.30 14.29
C ARG A 37 2.92 -0.10 14.77
N GLY A 38 3.34 1.16 14.87
CA GLY A 38 4.70 1.53 15.21
C GLY A 38 5.57 1.88 14.02
N SER A 39 5.12 1.65 12.79
CA SER A 39 5.83 1.99 11.55
C SER A 39 4.87 2.56 10.53
N PRO A 40 5.31 3.50 9.68
CA PRO A 40 4.50 3.96 8.54
C PRO A 40 4.22 2.82 7.57
N LEU A 41 3.03 2.81 6.99
CA LEU A 41 2.59 1.81 6.02
C LEU A 41 2.07 2.50 4.77
N VAL A 42 2.58 2.12 3.61
CA VAL A 42 2.12 2.61 2.32
C VAL A 42 1.30 1.53 1.65
N LEU A 43 0.04 1.83 1.36
CA LEU A 43 -0.87 0.93 0.64
C LEU A 43 -1.00 1.42 -0.80
N VAL A 44 -0.65 0.55 -1.75
CA VAL A 44 -0.67 0.85 -3.19
C VAL A 44 -1.74 -0.02 -3.84
N PHE A 45 -2.89 0.58 -4.15
CA PHE A 45 -3.96 -0.10 -4.90
C PHE A 45 -3.71 0.07 -6.39
N TYR A 46 -3.65 -1.05 -7.12
CA TYR A 46 -3.43 -1.04 -8.57
C TYR A 46 -4.40 -2.00 -9.27
N PRO A 47 -4.81 -1.68 -10.52
CA PRO A 47 -5.88 -2.42 -11.20
C PRO A 47 -5.54 -3.87 -11.55
N GLY A 48 -4.29 -4.18 -11.86
CA GLY A 48 -3.94 -5.55 -12.22
C GLY A 48 -2.48 -5.80 -12.53
N ASP A 49 -2.06 -7.04 -12.31
CA ASP A 49 -0.71 -7.50 -12.61
C ASP A 49 -0.45 -7.45 -14.13
N ASN A 50 0.82 -7.23 -14.51
CA ASN A 50 1.28 -7.25 -15.90
C ASN A 50 0.64 -6.21 -16.83
N THR A 51 -0.03 -5.21 -16.30
CA THR A 51 -0.42 -4.04 -17.10
C THR A 51 0.77 -3.07 -17.20
N PRO A 52 0.95 -2.32 -18.32
CA PRO A 52 2.14 -1.49 -18.49
C PRO A 52 2.34 -0.44 -17.39
N VAL A 53 1.28 0.24 -16.98
CA VAL A 53 1.36 1.29 -15.95
C VAL A 53 1.61 0.70 -14.57
N CYS A 54 0.95 -0.40 -14.22
CA CYS A 54 1.17 -1.09 -12.96
C CYS A 54 2.59 -1.63 -12.87
N THR A 55 3.09 -2.23 -13.94
CA THR A 55 4.46 -2.75 -14.00
C THR A 55 5.47 -1.64 -13.76
N ARG A 56 5.33 -0.50 -14.44
CA ARG A 56 6.24 0.64 -14.24
C ARG A 56 6.17 1.18 -12.81
N GLN A 57 4.98 1.32 -12.25
CA GLN A 57 4.79 1.80 -10.90
C GLN A 57 5.47 0.88 -9.87
N LEU A 58 5.14 -0.40 -9.89
CA LEU A 58 5.65 -1.34 -8.90
C LEU A 58 7.15 -1.60 -9.07
N CYS A 59 7.66 -1.63 -10.29
CA CYS A 59 9.10 -1.73 -10.54
C CYS A 59 9.84 -0.50 -10.02
N SER A 60 9.29 0.70 -10.23
CA SER A 60 9.85 1.94 -9.69
C SER A 60 9.94 1.87 -8.17
N TYR A 61 8.87 1.43 -7.51
CA TYR A 61 8.85 1.34 -6.04
C TYR A 61 9.81 0.27 -5.52
N THR A 62 9.94 -0.86 -6.19
CA THR A 62 10.91 -1.90 -5.80
C THR A 62 12.36 -1.44 -5.99
N SER A 63 12.68 -0.79 -7.09
CA SER A 63 14.05 -0.33 -7.36
C SER A 63 14.54 0.70 -6.34
N GLU A 64 13.61 1.44 -5.73
CA GLU A 64 13.90 2.46 -4.73
C GLU A 64 13.41 2.05 -3.33
N LEU A 65 13.22 0.75 -3.10
CA LEU A 65 12.64 0.25 -1.86
C LEU A 65 13.44 0.66 -0.62
N GLU A 66 14.77 0.74 -0.73
CA GLU A 66 15.62 1.17 0.36
C GLU A 66 15.25 2.57 0.88
N ARG A 67 14.82 3.47 -0.01
CA ARG A 67 14.40 4.82 0.40
C ARG A 67 13.19 4.79 1.32
N PHE A 68 12.27 3.86 1.09
CA PHE A 68 11.12 3.66 1.98
C PHE A 68 11.56 3.00 3.29
N THR A 69 12.38 1.97 3.20
CA THR A 69 12.90 1.22 4.36
C THR A 69 13.72 2.11 5.28
N ASP A 70 14.54 3.02 4.73
CA ASP A 70 15.33 3.97 5.51
C ASP A 70 14.46 4.92 6.33
N LEU A 71 13.22 5.15 5.90
CA LEU A 71 12.22 5.93 6.65
C LEU A 71 11.40 5.06 7.62
N GLY A 72 11.72 3.78 7.73
CA GLY A 72 10.96 2.83 8.54
C GLY A 72 9.62 2.43 7.94
N ALA A 73 9.38 2.76 6.67
CA ALA A 73 8.10 2.49 6.02
C ALA A 73 8.06 1.11 5.37
N THR A 74 6.89 0.51 5.40
CA THR A 74 6.58 -0.73 4.69
C THR A 74 5.64 -0.42 3.53
N VAL A 75 5.80 -1.09 2.40
CA VAL A 75 4.95 -0.92 1.21
C VAL A 75 4.22 -2.23 0.94
N TRP A 76 2.90 -2.16 0.74
CA TRP A 76 2.08 -3.29 0.29
C TRP A 76 1.36 -2.91 -1.01
N GLY A 77 1.45 -3.76 -2.04
CA GLY A 77 0.62 -3.67 -3.22
C GLY A 77 -0.67 -4.45 -3.02
N ILE A 78 -1.79 -3.92 -3.50
CA ILE A 78 -3.12 -4.54 -3.34
C ILE A 78 -3.83 -4.51 -4.68
N SER A 79 -4.28 -5.67 -5.15
CA SER A 79 -4.97 -5.82 -6.43
C SER A 79 -6.01 -6.94 -6.37
N PRO A 80 -7.04 -6.91 -7.22
CA PRO A 80 -8.07 -7.96 -7.25
C PRO A 80 -7.61 -9.32 -7.75
N GLN A 81 -6.39 -9.43 -8.25
CA GLN A 81 -5.90 -10.70 -8.77
C GLN A 81 -5.44 -11.64 -7.66
N GLY A 82 -5.38 -12.93 -7.97
CA GLY A 82 -5.06 -13.96 -6.99
C GLY A 82 -3.57 -14.10 -6.72
N LEU A 83 -3.24 -14.92 -5.72
CA LEU A 83 -1.85 -15.13 -5.29
C LEU A 83 -0.96 -15.71 -6.40
N ASP A 84 -1.47 -16.62 -7.21
CA ASP A 84 -0.67 -17.22 -8.31
C ASP A 84 -0.24 -16.13 -9.31
N SER A 85 -1.16 -15.25 -9.67
CA SER A 85 -0.87 -14.10 -10.55
C SER A 85 0.16 -13.18 -9.93
N HIS A 86 -0.01 -12.84 -8.64
CA HIS A 86 0.92 -11.99 -7.91
C HIS A 86 2.33 -12.61 -7.83
N GLU A 87 2.42 -13.91 -7.61
CA GLU A 87 3.71 -14.61 -7.54
C GLU A 87 4.43 -14.57 -8.90
N GLN A 88 3.70 -14.79 -10.00
CA GLN A 88 4.26 -14.70 -11.35
C GLN A 88 4.72 -13.27 -11.65
N PHE A 89 3.91 -12.29 -11.32
CA PHE A 89 4.24 -10.88 -11.54
C PHE A 89 5.47 -10.47 -10.74
N ALA A 90 5.53 -10.84 -9.47
CA ALA A 90 6.68 -10.56 -8.61
C ALA A 90 7.94 -11.26 -9.13
N ALA A 91 7.83 -12.50 -9.61
CA ALA A 91 8.98 -13.24 -10.16
C ALA A 91 9.50 -12.62 -11.46
N GLN A 92 8.60 -12.20 -12.36
CA GLN A 92 8.97 -11.60 -13.64
C GLN A 92 9.70 -10.26 -13.48
N HIS A 93 9.33 -9.48 -12.50
CA HIS A 93 9.82 -8.12 -12.31
C HIS A 93 10.63 -7.92 -11.03
N ASP A 94 10.92 -9.01 -10.32
CA ASP A 94 11.67 -9.00 -9.05
C ASP A 94 11.11 -7.98 -8.04
N LEU A 95 9.80 -8.02 -7.85
CA LEU A 95 9.14 -7.14 -6.90
C LEU A 95 9.38 -7.63 -5.48
N ARG A 96 9.90 -6.77 -4.61
CA ARG A 96 10.42 -7.15 -3.29
C ARG A 96 9.55 -6.69 -2.12
N PHE A 97 8.33 -6.25 -2.38
CA PHE A 97 7.36 -5.94 -1.33
C PHE A 97 6.12 -6.84 -1.46
N PRO A 98 5.37 -7.05 -0.37
CA PRO A 98 4.20 -7.93 -0.42
C PRO A 98 3.13 -7.46 -1.41
N LEU A 99 2.55 -8.41 -2.14
CA LEU A 99 1.39 -8.20 -3.00
C LEU A 99 0.20 -8.94 -2.39
N LEU A 100 -0.84 -8.20 -2.05
CA LEU A 100 -2.03 -8.72 -1.39
C LEU A 100 -3.12 -9.00 -2.42
N ALA A 101 -3.80 -10.15 -2.27
CA ALA A 101 -4.87 -10.58 -3.15
C ALA A 101 -6.22 -10.17 -2.56
N ASP A 102 -6.85 -9.16 -3.17
CA ASP A 102 -8.17 -8.66 -2.80
C ASP A 102 -9.21 -9.14 -3.83
N THR A 103 -9.36 -10.46 -3.93
CA THR A 103 -10.12 -11.09 -5.02
C THR A 103 -11.60 -10.74 -5.02
N ASP A 104 -12.19 -10.50 -3.86
CA ASP A 104 -13.57 -10.06 -3.72
C ASP A 104 -13.72 -8.54 -3.67
N ARG A 105 -12.62 -7.80 -3.77
CA ARG A 105 -12.56 -6.34 -3.70
C ARG A 105 -13.08 -5.75 -2.38
N ALA A 106 -13.12 -6.53 -1.33
CA ALA A 106 -13.59 -6.05 -0.03
C ALA A 106 -12.70 -4.92 0.52
N VAL A 107 -11.39 -5.05 0.37
CA VAL A 107 -10.44 -4.02 0.81
C VAL A 107 -10.60 -2.76 -0.06
N ALA A 108 -10.66 -2.91 -1.37
CA ALA A 108 -10.87 -1.78 -2.28
C ALA A 108 -12.17 -1.04 -1.97
N ARG A 109 -13.25 -1.76 -1.65
CA ARG A 109 -14.52 -1.14 -1.24
C ARG A 109 -14.39 -0.40 0.08
N ALA A 110 -13.71 -0.99 1.06
CA ALA A 110 -13.50 -0.33 2.36
C ALA A 110 -12.74 0.98 2.23
N TYR A 111 -11.80 1.05 1.28
CA TYR A 111 -11.01 2.25 1.00
C TYR A 111 -11.66 3.17 -0.03
N GLY A 112 -12.86 2.84 -0.49
CA GLY A 112 -13.62 3.70 -1.43
C GLY A 112 -13.01 3.81 -2.82
N VAL A 113 -12.18 2.86 -3.23
CA VAL A 113 -11.48 2.89 -4.52
C VAL A 113 -11.98 1.84 -5.51
N ALA A 114 -12.93 0.98 -5.11
CA ALA A 114 -13.55 0.04 -6.02
C ALA A 114 -14.49 0.78 -6.99
N VAL A 115 -14.43 0.39 -8.26
CA VAL A 115 -15.31 0.95 -9.30
C VAL A 115 -16.19 -0.18 -9.82
N PRO A 116 -17.52 -0.12 -9.61
CA PRO A 116 -18.42 -1.18 -10.07
C PRO A 116 -18.25 -1.46 -11.56
N GLY A 117 -18.04 -2.73 -11.90
CA GLY A 117 -17.89 -3.17 -13.29
C GLY A 117 -16.55 -2.85 -13.95
N LEU A 118 -15.70 -2.03 -13.34
CA LEU A 118 -14.45 -1.56 -13.94
C LEU A 118 -13.18 -1.92 -13.15
N GLY A 119 -13.31 -2.53 -11.96
CA GLY A 119 -12.18 -2.86 -11.13
C GLY A 119 -11.95 -1.87 -10.00
N LEU A 120 -10.79 -1.24 -9.95
CA LEU A 120 -10.49 -0.24 -8.92
C LEU A 120 -9.73 0.95 -9.50
N ARG A 121 -9.75 2.04 -8.74
CA ARG A 121 -8.92 3.22 -9.03
C ARG A 121 -7.52 3.01 -8.49
N ARG A 122 -6.51 3.33 -9.30
CA ARG A 122 -5.12 3.38 -8.84
C ARG A 122 -5.01 4.42 -7.72
N SER A 123 -4.55 3.99 -6.55
CA SER A 123 -4.57 4.84 -5.36
C SER A 123 -3.40 4.52 -4.46
N VAL A 124 -2.92 5.52 -3.71
CA VAL A 124 -1.90 5.34 -2.69
C VAL A 124 -2.37 5.99 -1.40
N PHE A 125 -2.21 5.28 -0.30
CA PHE A 125 -2.49 5.78 1.05
C PHE A 125 -1.24 5.65 1.89
N VAL A 126 -0.82 6.74 2.53
CA VAL A 126 0.28 6.73 3.49
C VAL A 126 -0.32 6.79 4.88
N LEU A 127 -0.08 5.74 5.66
CA LEU A 127 -0.53 5.63 7.04
C LEU A 127 0.64 5.90 7.98
N ASP A 128 0.39 6.60 9.07
CA ASP A 128 1.40 6.79 10.10
C ASP A 128 1.51 5.57 11.02
N ALA A 129 2.41 5.64 11.99
CA ALA A 129 2.64 4.56 12.95
C ALA A 129 1.39 4.22 13.79
N GLY A 130 0.46 5.13 13.92
CA GLY A 130 -0.82 4.92 14.61
C GLY A 130 -1.93 4.41 13.72
N GLY A 131 -1.67 4.20 12.42
CA GLY A 131 -2.67 3.73 11.47
C GLY A 131 -3.63 4.82 10.98
N VAL A 132 -3.24 6.08 11.12
CA VAL A 132 -4.02 7.22 10.65
C VAL A 132 -3.55 7.58 9.25
N VAL A 133 -4.49 7.82 8.32
CA VAL A 133 -4.17 8.30 6.98
C VAL A 133 -3.56 9.70 7.09
N ARG A 134 -2.35 9.87 6.57
CA ARG A 134 -1.69 11.18 6.54
C ARG A 134 -1.68 11.81 5.17
N TRP A 135 -1.71 10.98 4.13
CA TRP A 135 -1.74 11.43 2.76
C TRP A 135 -2.40 10.38 1.90
N ARG A 136 -3.09 10.81 0.86
CA ARG A 136 -3.67 9.91 -0.14
C ARG A 136 -3.58 10.53 -1.51
N HIS A 137 -3.52 9.66 -2.52
CA HIS A 137 -3.73 10.02 -3.91
C HIS A 137 -4.66 9.00 -4.53
N VAL A 138 -5.81 9.44 -5.02
CA VAL A 138 -6.77 8.60 -5.75
C VAL A 138 -6.80 9.11 -7.18
N ALA A 139 -6.30 8.32 -8.12
CA ALA A 139 -6.22 8.72 -9.52
C ALA A 139 -7.60 8.82 -10.15
N VAL A 140 -7.80 9.86 -10.93
CA VAL A 140 -9.03 10.01 -11.74
C VAL A 140 -8.98 9.09 -12.95
N THR A 141 -7.77 8.91 -13.52
CA THR A 141 -7.52 7.97 -14.62
C THR A 141 -6.44 6.97 -14.18
N GLY A 142 -6.49 5.75 -14.70
CA GLY A 142 -5.53 4.72 -14.34
C GLY A 142 -4.15 4.84 -14.99
N LEU A 143 -3.86 5.95 -15.67
CA LEU A 143 -2.69 6.09 -16.54
C LEU A 143 -1.47 6.70 -15.84
N THR A 144 -1.65 7.29 -14.65
CA THR A 144 -0.57 7.97 -13.92
C THR A 144 -0.44 7.46 -12.49
N PHE A 145 0.77 7.51 -11.96
CA PHE A 145 1.04 7.19 -10.56
C PHE A 145 2.00 8.21 -9.97
N ARG A 146 2.05 8.30 -8.65
CA ARG A 146 2.96 9.21 -7.94
C ARG A 146 4.35 8.60 -7.86
N SER A 147 5.35 9.44 -8.02
CA SER A 147 6.75 9.04 -8.01
C SER A 147 7.23 8.63 -6.62
N VAL A 148 8.36 7.92 -6.59
CA VAL A 148 9.05 7.59 -5.35
C VAL A 148 9.39 8.85 -4.55
N ASP A 149 9.82 9.93 -5.22
CA ASP A 149 10.17 11.19 -4.56
C ASP A 149 8.97 11.79 -3.83
N THR A 150 7.80 11.80 -4.47
CA THR A 150 6.56 12.27 -3.84
C THR A 150 6.22 11.42 -2.63
N LEU A 151 6.26 10.08 -2.75
CA LEU A 151 5.93 9.18 -1.66
C LEU A 151 6.91 9.32 -0.50
N THR A 152 8.20 9.40 -0.74
CA THR A 152 9.20 9.56 0.33
C THR A 152 9.01 10.87 1.07
N GLU A 153 8.67 11.96 0.38
CA GLU A 153 8.37 13.23 1.01
C GLU A 153 7.14 13.13 1.91
N GLN A 154 6.07 12.47 1.45
CA GLN A 154 4.85 12.28 2.25
C GLN A 154 5.09 11.35 3.44
N ILE A 155 5.91 10.34 3.30
CA ILE A 155 6.29 9.46 4.40
C ILE A 155 7.08 10.24 5.46
N ARG A 156 8.03 11.08 5.06
CA ARG A 156 8.77 11.94 6.00
C ARG A 156 7.83 12.84 6.78
N SER A 157 6.87 13.45 6.12
CA SER A 157 5.85 14.27 6.79
C SER A 157 5.03 13.45 7.78
N ALA A 158 4.63 12.24 7.43
CA ALA A 158 3.88 11.35 8.31
C ALA A 158 4.69 10.91 9.54
N VAL A 159 5.99 10.71 9.38
CA VAL A 159 6.90 10.36 10.48
C VAL A 159 7.09 11.58 11.41
N ALA A 160 7.20 12.77 10.84
CA ALA A 160 7.38 14.00 11.62
C ALA A 160 6.11 14.38 12.39
N GLU A 161 4.92 14.07 11.86
CA GLU A 161 3.64 14.28 12.52
C GLU A 161 3.33 13.12 13.48
N ARG A 162 4.13 12.96 14.54
CA ARG A 162 3.76 12.02 15.58
C ARG A 162 2.45 12.47 16.22
N PRO A 163 1.51 11.53 16.53
CA PRO A 163 0.29 11.93 17.21
C PRO A 163 0.65 12.67 18.49
N ARG A 164 0.14 13.89 18.60
CA ARG A 164 0.13 14.61 19.85
C ARG A 164 -0.76 13.82 20.82
N GLY A 165 -0.17 13.03 21.67
CA GLY A 165 -0.97 12.23 22.59
C GLY A 165 -0.22 11.18 23.34
N VAL A 166 1.03 10.96 22.99
CA VAL A 166 1.95 10.24 23.86
C VAL A 166 3.09 11.18 24.21
N ALA A 167 2.74 12.34 24.66
CA ALA A 167 3.57 12.94 25.68
C ALA A 167 3.42 11.98 26.84
N GLY A 168 4.33 11.05 26.96
CA GLY A 168 4.42 10.23 28.12
C GLY A 168 4.25 11.14 29.31
N GLY A 169 3.20 10.90 30.07
CA GLY A 169 3.11 11.49 31.36
C GLY A 169 4.36 11.09 32.04
N ASP A 170 5.31 11.92 31.94
CA ASP A 170 6.46 11.71 32.68
C ASP A 170 6.43 12.50 33.91
N GLN A 171 6.45 11.81 34.89
CA GLN A 171 6.80 12.31 36.19
C GLN A 171 8.00 11.62 36.68
#